data_4f69fbd100cde84eca4046d479343757
#
_entry.id   4f69fbd100cde84eca4046d479343757
#
_cell.length_a   1.000
_cell.length_b   1.000
_cell.length_c   1.000
_cell.angle_alpha   90.00
_cell.angle_beta   90.00
_cell.angle_gamma   90.00
#
_symmetry.space_group_name_H-M   'P 1'
#
loop_
_entity.id
_entity.type
_entity.pdbx_description
1 polymer ?
#
loop_
_entity_poly.entity_id
_entity_poly.type
_entity_poly.pdbx_seq_one_letter_code
_entity_poly.pdbx_strand_id
1 'polypeptide(L)'
;MKKKYIASFVLAALLSAGCSSSFLDQDPPLYIGGEDIYISAERMEATLLGLYGSLKNTDQESFMGGKTYLVFDQRGEDISNVSGNLNTLYEAYMMNVSPVSTENTTTWTNAYATINNINLFLEGIEGGKEVLGNKYAQFKAEAQFIRALCYYYLNNLYAQPYLLKPDAKSVPLRLTAQKGGEGNAMPRSTVKQVYNQVLADLQDLQALPDGTATEAGTTRATKGAAHMLKMRVNMALGNWEAAIKEGEAVKGYELVSDVTTLFKTPYYTTETIFSLPMATNNTPNTQQGLAEYYTDPKILKIDLENGIMAEANYSLADDKRMSFKTEDETLAKFTDVRTKLDWVPIFRYAETLLNLAECYANTSDGEAQAKDYLKQVRHRSLAADKDKLNIDALSGDALKQAIYKERRLEFIGEGLRGIDILRRGENFVRGKKVTSPQSSGYIWPIPQAESLLNPDINK
;
A
#
# COMPACT_ATOMS: atom_id res chain seq x y z
N MET A 1 -74.47 -11.06 -29.29
CA MET A 1 -73.06 -11.28 -29.45
C MET A 1 -72.18 -10.00 -29.47
N LYS A 2 -72.64 -8.87 -30.05
CA LYS A 2 -71.85 -7.61 -30.17
C LYS A 2 -71.43 -6.93 -28.84
N LYS A 3 -72.22 -7.07 -27.77
CA LYS A 3 -71.86 -6.44 -26.44
C LYS A 3 -70.73 -7.13 -25.70
N LYS A 4 -70.43 -8.41 -25.93
CA LYS A 4 -69.32 -9.15 -25.27
C LYS A 4 -67.92 -8.77 -25.84
N TYR A 5 -67.86 -8.44 -27.12
CA TYR A 5 -66.62 -8.04 -27.79
C TYR A 5 -66.23 -6.60 -27.46
N ILE A 6 -67.20 -5.70 -27.19
CA ILE A 6 -66.96 -4.33 -26.80
C ILE A 6 -66.32 -4.30 -25.37
N ALA A 7 -66.83 -5.11 -24.43
CA ALA A 7 -66.26 -5.22 -23.08
C ALA A 7 -64.81 -5.77 -23.06
N SER A 8 -64.53 -6.76 -23.94
CA SER A 8 -63.15 -7.31 -24.06
C SER A 8 -62.19 -6.33 -24.71
N PHE A 9 -62.63 -5.46 -25.61
CA PHE A 9 -61.76 -4.45 -26.24
C PHE A 9 -61.47 -3.28 -25.30
N VAL A 10 -62.46 -2.89 -24.46
CA VAL A 10 -62.20 -1.84 -23.42
C VAL A 10 -61.29 -2.35 -22.31
N LEU A 11 -61.36 -3.61 -21.91
CA LEU A 11 -60.48 -4.21 -20.92
C LEU A 11 -59.06 -4.36 -21.45
N ALA A 12 -58.87 -4.66 -22.74
CA ALA A 12 -57.55 -4.72 -23.37
C ALA A 12 -56.91 -3.33 -23.54
N ALA A 13 -57.71 -2.28 -23.81
CA ALA A 13 -57.23 -0.90 -23.91
C ALA A 13 -56.83 -0.29 -22.55
N LEU A 14 -57.45 -0.75 -21.45
CA LEU A 14 -57.07 -0.33 -20.08
C LEU A 14 -55.80 -0.99 -19.58
N LEU A 15 -55.37 -2.11 -20.13
CA LEU A 15 -54.11 -2.81 -19.77
C LEU A 15 -52.91 -2.26 -20.53
N SER A 16 -53.11 -1.50 -21.60
CA SER A 16 -52.01 -0.87 -22.38
C SER A 16 -51.67 0.56 -21.95
N ALA A 17 -52.37 1.17 -20.98
CA ALA A 17 -52.15 2.53 -20.52
C ALA A 17 -51.21 2.60 -19.26
N GLY A 18 -50.61 1.48 -18.86
CA GLY A 18 -49.90 1.34 -17.58
C GLY A 18 -48.36 1.34 -17.60
N CYS A 19 -47.75 1.66 -18.72
CA CYS A 19 -46.28 1.80 -18.76
C CYS A 19 -45.90 3.25 -19.06
N SER A 20 -45.92 4.12 -18.06
CA SER A 20 -45.14 5.34 -18.17
C SER A 20 -43.66 4.97 -17.83
N SER A 21 -42.74 5.26 -18.75
CA SER A 21 -41.31 5.05 -18.56
C SER A 21 -40.76 5.76 -17.31
N SER A 22 -41.46 6.76 -16.82
CA SER A 22 -41.09 7.50 -15.59
C SER A 22 -41.16 6.70 -14.29
N PHE A 23 -41.81 5.53 -14.26
CA PHE A 23 -41.80 4.66 -13.06
C PHE A 23 -40.52 3.80 -12.99
N LEU A 24 -39.86 3.58 -14.12
CA LEU A 24 -38.59 2.84 -14.20
C LEU A 24 -37.36 3.76 -14.06
N ASP A 25 -37.57 5.06 -14.19
CA ASP A 25 -36.53 6.08 -14.09
C ASP A 25 -36.42 6.73 -12.70
N GLN A 26 -37.13 6.20 -11.69
CA GLN A 26 -36.93 6.66 -10.32
C GLN A 26 -35.63 6.07 -9.76
N ASP A 27 -34.63 6.92 -9.58
CA ASP A 27 -33.47 6.58 -8.77
C ASP A 27 -33.93 6.08 -7.39
N PRO A 28 -33.33 5.01 -6.85
CA PRO A 28 -33.58 4.59 -5.47
C PRO A 28 -33.44 5.79 -4.53
N PRO A 29 -34.29 5.95 -3.50
CA PRO A 29 -34.30 7.13 -2.64
C PRO A 29 -32.97 7.37 -1.86
N LEU A 30 -32.00 6.45 -1.97
CA LEU A 30 -30.64 6.57 -1.45
C LEU A 30 -29.58 6.66 -2.55
N TYR A 31 -29.97 6.70 -3.84
CA TYR A 31 -29.04 6.85 -4.95
C TYR A 31 -28.72 8.34 -5.17
N ILE A 32 -27.48 8.71 -4.94
CA ILE A 32 -26.95 10.03 -5.31
C ILE A 32 -26.42 9.90 -6.74
N GLY A 33 -27.08 10.55 -7.70
CA GLY A 33 -26.60 10.58 -9.09
C GLY A 33 -25.17 11.13 -9.17
N GLY A 34 -24.38 10.65 -10.13
CA GLY A 34 -22.97 11.05 -10.25
C GLY A 34 -22.75 12.57 -10.33
N GLU A 35 -23.70 13.32 -10.93
CA GLU A 35 -23.65 14.79 -11.00
C GLU A 35 -23.96 15.45 -9.66
N ASP A 36 -24.80 14.86 -8.84
CA ASP A 36 -25.22 15.38 -7.54
C ASP A 36 -24.11 15.31 -6.48
N ILE A 37 -23.04 14.58 -6.71
CA ILE A 37 -21.88 14.51 -5.82
C ILE A 37 -21.18 15.87 -5.76
N TYR A 38 -21.07 16.55 -6.88
CA TYR A 38 -20.21 17.75 -7.03
C TYR A 38 -20.91 19.08 -6.75
N ILE A 39 -22.18 19.05 -6.28
CA ILE A 39 -22.95 20.25 -5.90
C ILE A 39 -22.75 20.68 -4.43
N SER A 40 -22.08 19.87 -3.60
CA SER A 40 -21.86 20.13 -2.17
C SER A 40 -20.47 19.71 -1.74
N ALA A 41 -19.81 20.56 -0.95
CA ALA A 41 -18.48 20.28 -0.39
C ALA A 41 -18.48 19.03 0.51
N GLU A 42 -19.57 18.81 1.28
CA GLU A 42 -19.72 17.66 2.18
C GLU A 42 -19.82 16.35 1.38
N ARG A 43 -20.53 16.34 0.25
CA ARG A 43 -20.64 15.17 -0.61
C ARG A 43 -19.31 14.85 -1.28
N MET A 44 -18.61 15.88 -1.75
CA MET A 44 -17.24 15.70 -2.30
C MET A 44 -16.27 15.19 -1.24
N GLU A 45 -16.35 15.68 0.01
CA GLU A 45 -15.54 15.17 1.11
C GLU A 45 -15.86 13.70 1.44
N ALA A 46 -17.14 13.35 1.52
CA ALA A 46 -17.56 11.96 1.71
C ALA A 46 -17.04 11.03 0.58
N THR A 47 -17.08 11.50 -0.68
CA THR A 47 -16.53 10.77 -1.82
C THR A 47 -15.02 10.61 -1.71
N LEU A 48 -14.29 11.66 -1.33
CA LEU A 48 -12.85 11.61 -1.08
C LEU A 48 -12.51 10.59 0.02
N LEU A 49 -13.26 10.56 1.12
CA LEU A 49 -13.10 9.54 2.16
C LEU A 49 -13.40 8.12 1.63
N GLY A 50 -14.35 8.00 0.70
CA GLY A 50 -14.60 6.75 -0.02
C GLY A 50 -13.41 6.26 -0.83
N LEU A 51 -12.57 7.18 -1.39
CA LEU A 51 -11.33 6.80 -2.09
C LEU A 51 -10.30 6.16 -1.15
N TYR A 52 -10.15 6.68 0.09
CA TYR A 52 -9.33 6.01 1.11
C TYR A 52 -9.91 4.64 1.49
N GLY A 53 -11.24 4.52 1.54
CA GLY A 53 -11.93 3.24 1.73
C GLY A 53 -11.61 2.23 0.62
N SER A 54 -11.56 2.68 -0.63
CA SER A 54 -11.26 1.82 -1.78
C SER A 54 -9.83 1.29 -1.80
N LEU A 55 -8.86 1.96 -1.14
CA LEU A 55 -7.52 1.39 -0.93
C LEU A 55 -7.55 0.11 -0.11
N LYS A 56 -8.44 0.02 0.88
CA LYS A 56 -8.56 -1.15 1.76
C LYS A 56 -9.26 -2.30 1.06
N ASN A 57 -10.33 -2.00 0.34
CA ASN A 57 -11.17 -2.92 -0.42
C ASN A 57 -11.61 -4.14 0.41
N THR A 58 -12.39 -3.85 1.47
CA THR A 58 -12.73 -4.82 2.52
C THR A 58 -13.79 -5.83 2.11
N ASP A 59 -14.59 -5.55 1.07
CA ASP A 59 -15.71 -6.39 0.64
C ASP A 59 -15.29 -7.61 -0.19
N GLN A 60 -14.10 -7.53 -0.79
CA GLN A 60 -13.51 -8.59 -1.59
C GLN A 60 -12.05 -8.75 -1.19
N GLU A 61 -11.23 -9.41 -1.96
CA GLU A 61 -9.80 -9.49 -1.66
C GLU A 61 -9.15 -8.10 -1.66
N SER A 62 -8.47 -7.76 -0.56
CA SER A 62 -7.99 -6.41 -0.32
C SER A 62 -6.76 -6.06 -1.17
N PHE A 63 -6.70 -4.85 -1.70
CA PHE A 63 -5.48 -4.35 -2.33
C PHE A 63 -4.45 -3.96 -1.25
N MET A 64 -4.69 -2.90 -0.47
CA MET A 64 -3.76 -2.43 0.56
C MET A 64 -4.22 -2.71 1.99
N GLY A 65 -5.37 -3.29 2.19
CA GLY A 65 -5.94 -3.54 3.51
C GLY A 65 -5.25 -4.66 4.32
N GLY A 66 -4.07 -5.10 3.91
CA GLY A 66 -3.25 -6.12 4.57
C GLY A 66 -2.52 -7.03 3.59
N LYS A 67 -3.18 -7.50 2.52
CA LYS A 67 -2.60 -8.50 1.61
C LYS A 67 -1.32 -8.03 0.89
N THR A 68 -1.22 -6.78 0.49
CA THR A 68 0.01 -6.25 -0.11
C THR A 68 1.21 -6.36 0.84
N TYR A 69 0.99 -6.15 2.14
CA TYR A 69 2.03 -6.35 3.16
C TYR A 69 2.46 -7.80 3.24
N LEU A 70 1.49 -8.69 3.38
CA LEU A 70 1.72 -10.13 3.44
C LEU A 70 2.49 -10.64 2.22
N VAL A 71 2.18 -10.13 1.03
CA VAL A 71 2.90 -10.48 -0.21
C VAL A 71 4.37 -10.10 -0.12
N PHE A 72 4.69 -8.87 0.28
CA PHE A 72 6.09 -8.42 0.34
C PHE A 72 6.88 -9.05 1.46
N ASP A 73 6.26 -9.35 2.60
CA ASP A 73 6.93 -10.06 3.69
C ASP A 73 7.19 -11.53 3.35
N GLN A 74 6.20 -12.22 2.78
CA GLN A 74 6.33 -13.63 2.41
C GLN A 74 7.33 -13.86 1.26
N ARG A 75 7.67 -12.85 0.48
CA ARG A 75 8.72 -12.94 -0.54
C ARG A 75 10.12 -12.85 0.05
N GLY A 76 10.26 -12.23 1.23
CA GLY A 76 11.52 -12.14 1.98
C GLY A 76 11.89 -13.45 2.68
N GLU A 77 12.97 -13.40 3.44
CA GLU A 77 13.52 -14.50 4.22
C GLU A 77 13.12 -14.50 5.70
N ASP A 78 12.39 -13.47 6.17
CA ASP A 78 12.08 -13.29 7.59
C ASP A 78 10.79 -14.01 8.03
N ILE A 79 9.88 -14.28 7.08
CA ILE A 79 8.58 -14.93 7.30
C ILE A 79 8.42 -16.13 6.38
N SER A 80 8.07 -17.27 6.95
CA SER A 80 7.78 -18.51 6.23
C SER A 80 6.30 -18.81 6.18
N ASN A 81 5.76 -19.11 4.98
CA ASN A 81 4.41 -19.65 4.83
C ASN A 81 4.46 -21.18 4.93
N VAL A 82 3.88 -21.70 6.00
CA VAL A 82 3.88 -23.15 6.32
C VAL A 82 2.60 -23.86 5.92
N SER A 83 1.59 -23.13 5.41
CA SER A 83 0.26 -23.68 5.14
C SER A 83 0.20 -24.56 3.89
N GLY A 84 1.01 -24.27 2.88
CA GLY A 84 0.88 -24.87 1.54
C GLY A 84 -0.43 -24.51 0.81
N ASN A 85 -1.23 -23.60 1.33
CA ASN A 85 -2.55 -23.25 0.80
C ASN A 85 -2.47 -22.01 -0.11
N LEU A 86 -2.98 -22.11 -1.33
CA LEU A 86 -2.97 -21.01 -2.31
C LEU A 86 -3.74 -19.77 -1.80
N ASN A 87 -4.83 -19.96 -1.05
CA ASN A 87 -5.62 -18.87 -0.50
C ASN A 87 -4.85 -18.04 0.57
N THR A 88 -3.70 -18.53 1.05
CA THR A 88 -2.85 -17.84 2.02
C THR A 88 -1.59 -17.24 1.38
N LEU A 89 -1.67 -16.87 0.09
CA LEU A 89 -0.56 -16.27 -0.66
C LEU A 89 0.65 -17.22 -0.86
N TYR A 90 0.42 -18.54 -0.85
CA TYR A 90 1.50 -19.51 -0.98
C TYR A 90 2.23 -19.42 -2.33
N GLU A 91 1.54 -18.99 -3.41
CA GLU A 91 2.19 -18.72 -4.71
C GLU A 91 3.19 -17.57 -4.62
N ALA A 92 2.84 -16.48 -3.89
CA ALA A 92 3.75 -15.35 -3.66
C ALA A 92 4.97 -15.79 -2.84
N TYR A 93 4.75 -16.58 -1.78
CA TYR A 93 5.80 -17.20 -0.98
C TYR A 93 6.72 -18.08 -1.84
N MET A 94 6.15 -18.89 -2.71
CA MET A 94 6.91 -19.77 -3.60
C MET A 94 7.56 -19.05 -4.79
N MET A 95 7.37 -17.73 -4.93
CA MET A 95 7.85 -16.93 -6.07
C MET A 95 7.40 -17.55 -7.41
N ASN A 96 6.12 -17.95 -7.48
CA ASN A 96 5.54 -18.61 -8.65
C ASN A 96 4.07 -18.25 -8.85
N VAL A 97 3.77 -16.94 -8.79
CA VAL A 97 2.41 -16.43 -8.98
C VAL A 97 1.94 -16.69 -10.41
N SER A 98 0.76 -17.27 -10.54
CA SER A 98 0.15 -17.58 -11.85
C SER A 98 -0.59 -16.36 -12.44
N PRO A 99 -0.62 -16.20 -13.79
CA PRO A 99 -1.47 -15.20 -14.43
C PRO A 99 -2.98 -15.38 -14.16
N VAL A 100 -3.41 -16.57 -13.76
CA VAL A 100 -4.81 -16.91 -13.41
C VAL A 100 -5.04 -16.98 -11.91
N SER A 101 -4.04 -16.70 -11.10
CA SER A 101 -4.19 -16.64 -9.65
C SER A 101 -5.26 -15.62 -9.26
N THR A 102 -6.14 -16.00 -8.35
CA THR A 102 -7.17 -15.11 -7.80
C THR A 102 -6.53 -13.87 -7.18
N GLU A 103 -5.49 -14.06 -6.37
CA GLU A 103 -4.77 -12.96 -5.72
C GLU A 103 -4.17 -11.95 -6.72
N ASN A 104 -3.56 -12.46 -7.78
CA ASN A 104 -3.01 -11.63 -8.84
C ASN A 104 -4.10 -10.83 -9.56
N THR A 105 -5.20 -11.50 -9.91
CA THR A 105 -6.33 -10.90 -10.62
C THR A 105 -7.02 -9.83 -9.77
N THR A 106 -7.30 -10.12 -8.52
CA THR A 106 -8.02 -9.20 -7.63
C THR A 106 -7.16 -8.00 -7.22
N THR A 107 -5.87 -8.21 -6.94
CA THR A 107 -4.92 -7.10 -6.69
C THR A 107 -4.89 -6.12 -7.85
N TRP A 108 -4.80 -6.62 -9.08
CA TRP A 108 -4.83 -5.79 -10.30
C TRP A 108 -6.16 -5.06 -10.46
N THR A 109 -7.26 -5.80 -10.41
CA THR A 109 -8.61 -5.26 -10.61
C THR A 109 -8.94 -4.20 -9.58
N ASN A 110 -8.66 -4.45 -8.30
CA ASN A 110 -8.96 -3.52 -7.21
C ASN A 110 -8.10 -2.26 -7.28
N ALA A 111 -6.83 -2.39 -7.64
CA ALA A 111 -5.95 -1.24 -7.85
C ALA A 111 -6.47 -0.35 -8.99
N TYR A 112 -6.83 -0.92 -10.13
CA TYR A 112 -7.33 -0.14 -11.27
C TYR A 112 -8.75 0.39 -11.08
N ALA A 113 -9.61 -0.30 -10.35
CA ALA A 113 -10.91 0.24 -9.93
C ALA A 113 -10.72 1.46 -9.03
N THR A 114 -9.82 1.39 -8.06
CA THR A 114 -9.46 2.53 -7.20
C THR A 114 -8.91 3.70 -8.03
N ILE A 115 -7.97 3.45 -8.95
CA ILE A 115 -7.41 4.47 -9.85
C ILE A 115 -8.53 5.11 -10.70
N ASN A 116 -9.47 4.32 -11.22
CA ASN A 116 -10.58 4.86 -11.99
C ASN A 116 -11.51 5.74 -11.15
N ASN A 117 -11.84 5.32 -9.94
CA ASN A 117 -12.63 6.13 -9.00
C ASN A 117 -11.93 7.46 -8.67
N ILE A 118 -10.60 7.45 -8.52
CA ILE A 118 -9.81 8.66 -8.32
C ILE A 118 -9.88 9.57 -9.56
N ASN A 119 -9.75 9.01 -10.75
CA ASN A 119 -9.84 9.80 -11.98
C ASN A 119 -11.24 10.41 -12.17
N LEU A 120 -12.31 9.66 -11.89
CA LEU A 120 -13.69 10.18 -11.87
C LEU A 120 -13.84 11.33 -10.87
N PHE A 121 -13.28 11.18 -9.67
CA PHE A 121 -13.31 12.22 -8.65
C PHE A 121 -12.54 13.47 -9.10
N LEU A 122 -11.33 13.30 -9.64
CA LEU A 122 -10.51 14.42 -10.14
C LEU A 122 -11.20 15.18 -11.28
N GLU A 123 -11.84 14.48 -12.22
CA GLU A 123 -12.65 15.13 -13.27
C GLU A 123 -13.85 15.89 -12.67
N GLY A 124 -14.54 15.27 -11.72
CA GLY A 124 -15.75 15.85 -11.14
C GLY A 124 -15.49 17.08 -10.28
N ILE A 125 -14.41 17.12 -9.48
CA ILE A 125 -14.08 18.27 -8.64
C ILE A 125 -13.66 19.50 -9.46
N GLU A 126 -13.24 19.37 -10.71
CA GLU A 126 -12.99 20.51 -11.59
C GLU A 126 -14.29 21.31 -11.82
N GLY A 127 -15.44 20.63 -12.02
CA GLY A 127 -16.76 21.25 -12.10
C GLY A 127 -17.23 21.82 -10.76
N GLY A 128 -16.85 21.20 -9.63
CA GLY A 128 -17.19 21.62 -8.27
C GLY A 128 -16.21 22.62 -7.63
N LYS A 129 -15.26 23.16 -8.37
CA LYS A 129 -14.17 24.00 -7.85
C LYS A 129 -14.65 25.23 -7.08
N GLU A 130 -15.68 25.92 -7.56
CA GLU A 130 -16.26 27.08 -6.88
C GLU A 130 -16.93 26.68 -5.55
N VAL A 131 -17.58 25.51 -5.53
CA VAL A 131 -18.23 24.95 -4.33
C VAL A 131 -17.21 24.59 -3.26
N LEU A 132 -16.07 24.01 -3.67
CA LEU A 132 -14.98 23.65 -2.76
C LEU A 132 -14.19 24.86 -2.26
N GLY A 133 -14.09 25.93 -3.06
CA GLY A 133 -13.31 27.10 -2.69
C GLY A 133 -11.86 26.77 -2.32
N ASN A 134 -11.45 27.13 -1.10
CA ASN A 134 -10.10 26.87 -0.59
C ASN A 134 -9.77 25.38 -0.35
N LYS A 135 -10.77 24.50 -0.23
CA LYS A 135 -10.57 23.06 -0.08
C LYS A 135 -10.20 22.37 -1.40
N TYR A 136 -10.43 22.99 -2.56
CA TYR A 136 -10.20 22.37 -3.86
C TYR A 136 -8.76 21.84 -4.02
N ALA A 137 -7.78 22.68 -3.71
CA ALA A 137 -6.37 22.29 -3.86
C ALA A 137 -6.00 21.09 -2.96
N GLN A 138 -6.50 21.09 -1.73
CA GLN A 138 -6.28 19.99 -0.80
C GLN A 138 -6.93 18.69 -1.30
N PHE A 139 -8.20 18.72 -1.71
CA PHE A 139 -8.92 17.52 -2.17
C PHE A 139 -8.28 16.92 -3.41
N LYS A 140 -7.83 17.78 -4.35
CA LYS A 140 -7.08 17.36 -5.51
C LYS A 140 -5.76 16.67 -5.12
N ALA A 141 -4.97 17.27 -4.24
CA ALA A 141 -3.70 16.72 -3.78
C ALA A 141 -3.88 15.39 -3.02
N GLU A 142 -4.94 15.25 -2.20
CA GLU A 142 -5.26 14.00 -1.52
C GLU A 142 -5.62 12.89 -2.52
N ALA A 143 -6.48 13.16 -3.50
CA ALA A 143 -6.84 12.19 -4.52
C ALA A 143 -5.61 11.78 -5.38
N GLN A 144 -4.75 12.72 -5.73
CA GLN A 144 -3.50 12.44 -6.44
C GLN A 144 -2.54 11.61 -5.58
N PHE A 145 -2.41 11.89 -4.28
CA PHE A 145 -1.61 11.06 -3.36
C PHE A 145 -2.10 9.60 -3.35
N ILE A 146 -3.40 9.36 -3.30
CA ILE A 146 -3.95 7.99 -3.33
C ILE A 146 -3.61 7.30 -4.67
N ARG A 147 -3.70 8.00 -5.80
CA ARG A 147 -3.30 7.47 -7.11
C ARG A 147 -1.81 7.17 -7.18
N ALA A 148 -0.97 8.06 -6.68
CA ALA A 148 0.47 7.87 -6.57
C ALA A 148 0.81 6.61 -5.77
N LEU A 149 0.13 6.39 -4.65
CA LEU A 149 0.31 5.22 -3.80
C LEU A 149 -0.07 3.92 -4.53
N CYS A 150 -1.20 3.91 -5.26
CA CYS A 150 -1.60 2.77 -6.09
C CYS A 150 -0.53 2.43 -7.14
N TYR A 151 -0.05 3.41 -7.89
CA TYR A 151 0.98 3.18 -8.91
C TYR A 151 2.32 2.75 -8.32
N TYR A 152 2.69 3.27 -7.15
CA TYR A 152 3.89 2.84 -6.45
C TYR A 152 3.86 1.33 -6.14
N TYR A 153 2.77 0.83 -5.56
CA TYR A 153 2.64 -0.59 -5.23
C TYR A 153 2.50 -1.48 -6.48
N LEU A 154 1.73 -1.05 -7.48
CA LEU A 154 1.65 -1.75 -8.76
C LEU A 154 3.04 -1.88 -9.42
N ASN A 155 3.82 -0.81 -9.44
CA ASN A 155 5.17 -0.84 -10.01
C ASN A 155 6.07 -1.86 -9.29
N ASN A 156 5.99 -1.94 -7.95
CA ASN A 156 6.77 -2.89 -7.17
C ASN A 156 6.31 -4.36 -7.35
N LEU A 157 5.07 -4.61 -7.73
CA LEU A 157 4.58 -5.97 -7.97
C LEU A 157 4.91 -6.46 -9.39
N TYR A 158 4.70 -5.60 -10.40
CA TYR A 158 4.65 -5.98 -11.82
C TYR A 158 5.85 -5.56 -12.65
N ALA A 159 6.83 -4.87 -12.06
CA ALA A 159 7.96 -4.34 -12.82
C ALA A 159 9.32 -4.78 -12.28
N GLN A 160 10.29 -4.84 -13.20
CA GLN A 160 11.69 -5.05 -12.84
C GLN A 160 12.23 -3.83 -12.06
N PRO A 161 13.24 -4.02 -11.20
CA PRO A 161 13.88 -2.92 -10.49
C PRO A 161 14.40 -1.83 -11.44
N TYR A 162 14.10 -0.56 -11.11
CA TYR A 162 14.56 0.58 -11.89
C TYR A 162 16.09 0.60 -12.09
N LEU A 163 16.84 0.34 -11.02
CA LEU A 163 18.32 0.36 -11.08
C LEU A 163 18.90 -0.67 -12.05
N LEU A 164 18.16 -1.74 -12.36
CA LEU A 164 18.59 -2.77 -13.31
C LEU A 164 18.05 -2.52 -14.72
N LYS A 165 16.79 -2.08 -14.85
CA LYS A 165 16.09 -1.92 -16.12
C LYS A 165 15.08 -0.77 -16.08
N PRO A 166 15.50 0.49 -16.15
CA PRO A 166 14.60 1.66 -16.06
C PRO A 166 13.53 1.70 -17.16
N ASP A 167 13.84 1.15 -18.34
CA ASP A 167 12.93 1.08 -19.48
C ASP A 167 12.15 -0.24 -19.59
N ALA A 168 12.25 -1.12 -18.57
CA ALA A 168 11.41 -2.33 -18.54
C ALA A 168 9.93 -1.94 -18.46
N LYS A 169 9.08 -2.75 -19.10
CA LYS A 169 7.63 -2.56 -19.05
C LYS A 169 7.11 -2.81 -17.63
N SER A 170 6.32 -1.88 -17.15
CA SER A 170 5.62 -1.92 -15.87
C SER A 170 4.11 -2.15 -16.08
N VAL A 171 3.30 -1.15 -15.82
CA VAL A 171 1.84 -1.21 -15.88
C VAL A 171 1.28 -0.07 -16.74
N PRO A 172 0.06 -0.17 -17.29
CA PRO A 172 -0.59 0.94 -17.99
C PRO A 172 -0.83 2.15 -17.07
N LEU A 173 -0.54 3.35 -17.53
CA LEU A 173 -0.86 4.60 -16.84
C LEU A 173 -2.23 5.13 -17.27
N ARG A 174 -3.29 4.72 -16.58
CA ARG A 174 -4.65 5.21 -16.77
C ARG A 174 -4.85 6.49 -15.96
N LEU A 175 -4.78 7.64 -16.59
CA LEU A 175 -4.80 8.96 -15.93
C LEU A 175 -6.09 9.74 -16.15
N THR A 176 -7.02 9.21 -16.92
CA THR A 176 -8.36 9.75 -17.19
C THR A 176 -9.43 8.74 -16.80
N ALA A 177 -10.61 9.22 -16.44
CA ALA A 177 -11.73 8.36 -16.06
C ALA A 177 -12.21 7.51 -17.23
N GLN A 178 -12.45 6.23 -16.97
CA GLN A 178 -13.09 5.32 -17.89
C GLN A 178 -14.56 5.15 -17.50
N LYS A 179 -15.47 5.54 -18.39
CA LYS A 179 -16.92 5.48 -18.22
C LYS A 179 -17.56 4.34 -19.01
N GLY A 180 -16.76 3.54 -19.72
CA GLY A 180 -17.20 2.43 -20.54
C GLY A 180 -16.02 1.60 -21.05
N GLY A 181 -16.26 0.69 -22.00
CA GLY A 181 -15.22 -0.18 -22.57
C GLY A 181 -14.31 0.48 -23.62
N GLU A 182 -14.57 1.72 -24.00
CA GLU A 182 -13.75 2.46 -24.96
C GLU A 182 -12.41 2.86 -24.33
N GLY A 183 -11.33 2.85 -25.13
CA GLY A 183 -9.98 3.21 -24.65
C GLY A 183 -9.31 2.16 -23.76
N ASN A 184 -9.82 0.93 -23.73
CA ASN A 184 -9.23 -0.14 -22.94
C ASN A 184 -7.88 -0.61 -23.51
N ALA A 185 -7.66 -0.49 -24.82
CA ALA A 185 -6.40 -0.80 -25.48
C ALA A 185 -5.32 0.23 -25.06
N MET A 186 -4.42 -0.19 -24.15
CA MET A 186 -3.36 0.66 -23.62
C MET A 186 -2.09 -0.14 -23.36
N PRO A 187 -0.94 0.23 -23.93
CA PRO A 187 0.32 -0.45 -23.66
C PRO A 187 0.80 -0.19 -22.24
N ARG A 188 1.67 -1.06 -21.76
CA ARG A 188 2.38 -0.87 -20.49
C ARG A 188 3.38 0.30 -20.61
N SER A 189 3.37 1.17 -19.62
CA SER A 189 4.40 2.20 -19.44
C SER A 189 5.71 1.58 -18.94
N THR A 190 6.81 2.30 -19.04
CA THR A 190 8.08 1.87 -18.45
C THR A 190 8.10 2.13 -16.95
N VAL A 191 8.98 1.42 -16.23
CA VAL A 191 9.24 1.65 -14.79
C VAL A 191 9.51 3.13 -14.52
N LYS A 192 10.36 3.74 -15.36
CA LYS A 192 10.69 5.18 -15.29
C LYS A 192 9.47 6.07 -15.44
N GLN A 193 8.60 5.78 -16.40
CA GLN A 193 7.38 6.56 -16.63
C GLN A 193 6.42 6.46 -15.44
N VAL A 194 6.28 5.26 -14.85
CA VAL A 194 5.40 5.07 -13.67
C VAL A 194 5.94 5.84 -12.46
N TYR A 195 7.24 5.77 -12.15
CA TYR A 195 7.81 6.57 -11.05
C TYR A 195 7.71 8.07 -11.31
N ASN A 196 7.92 8.54 -12.56
CA ASN A 196 7.72 9.93 -12.91
C ASN A 196 6.27 10.38 -12.69
N GLN A 197 5.29 9.52 -12.99
CA GLN A 197 3.89 9.82 -12.72
C GLN A 197 3.59 9.88 -11.21
N VAL A 198 4.15 8.96 -10.42
CA VAL A 198 4.03 9.02 -8.96
C VAL A 198 4.57 10.34 -8.41
N LEU A 199 5.74 10.78 -8.88
CA LEU A 199 6.32 12.08 -8.48
C LEU A 199 5.48 13.26 -8.97
N ALA A 200 4.90 13.19 -10.17
CA ALA A 200 4.02 14.23 -10.71
C ALA A 200 2.72 14.38 -9.90
N ASP A 201 2.11 13.28 -9.49
CA ASP A 201 0.92 13.29 -8.62
C ASP A 201 1.22 13.87 -7.21
N LEU A 202 2.49 13.96 -6.81
CA LEU A 202 2.92 14.51 -5.52
C LEU A 202 3.53 15.92 -5.61
N GLN A 203 3.37 16.64 -6.74
CA GLN A 203 3.94 17.98 -6.91
C GLN A 203 3.26 19.02 -6.02
N ASP A 204 1.94 18.94 -5.88
CA ASP A 204 1.12 19.91 -5.16
C ASP A 204 1.01 19.61 -3.64
N LEU A 205 1.98 18.87 -3.07
CA LEU A 205 1.96 18.45 -1.66
C LEU A 205 1.82 19.61 -0.66
N GLN A 206 2.17 20.84 -1.03
CA GLN A 206 1.97 22.02 -0.16
C GLN A 206 0.51 22.35 0.10
N ALA A 207 -0.41 21.86 -0.73
CA ALA A 207 -1.85 21.95 -0.50
C ALA A 207 -2.36 20.98 0.59
N LEU A 208 -1.55 19.96 0.96
CA LEU A 208 -1.88 19.00 2.02
C LEU A 208 -1.67 19.62 3.41
N PRO A 209 -2.44 19.17 4.42
CA PRO A 209 -2.23 19.62 5.80
C PRO A 209 -0.90 19.10 6.36
N ASP A 210 -0.42 19.76 7.42
CA ASP A 210 0.65 19.23 8.24
C ASP A 210 0.14 18.00 9.01
N GLY A 211 1.05 17.04 9.25
CA GLY A 211 0.72 15.82 10.01
C GLY A 211 0.54 16.12 11.50
N THR A 212 -0.39 15.43 12.13
CA THR A 212 -0.62 15.46 13.56
C THR A 212 -0.86 14.06 14.10
N ALA A 213 -0.46 13.78 15.35
CA ALA A 213 -0.69 12.49 16.03
C ALA A 213 -2.16 12.34 16.48
N THR A 214 -3.09 12.49 15.55
CA THR A 214 -4.54 12.31 15.73
C THR A 214 -5.07 11.32 14.71
N GLU A 215 -6.22 10.75 14.94
CA GLU A 215 -6.84 9.82 13.97
C GLU A 215 -6.94 10.46 12.58
N ALA A 216 -7.51 11.64 12.47
CA ALA A 216 -7.66 12.35 11.19
C ALA A 216 -6.29 12.70 10.54
N GLY A 217 -5.31 13.07 11.35
CA GLY A 217 -3.96 13.44 10.88
C GLY A 217 -3.09 12.26 10.43
N THR A 218 -3.52 11.02 10.74
CA THR A 218 -2.76 9.79 10.40
C THR A 218 -3.51 8.89 9.42
N THR A 219 -4.76 9.21 9.08
CA THR A 219 -5.60 8.41 8.17
C THR A 219 -5.91 9.10 6.84
N ARG A 220 -5.45 10.34 6.67
CA ARG A 220 -5.54 11.10 5.42
C ARG A 220 -4.14 11.56 4.98
N ALA A 221 -4.01 11.92 3.70
CA ALA A 221 -2.75 12.43 3.17
C ALA A 221 -2.34 13.73 3.86
N THR A 222 -1.10 13.77 4.28
CA THR A 222 -0.44 14.94 4.87
C THR A 222 0.84 15.24 4.10
N LYS A 223 1.44 16.41 4.32
CA LYS A 223 2.77 16.71 3.77
C LYS A 223 3.79 15.62 4.12
N GLY A 224 3.77 15.15 5.38
CA GLY A 224 4.65 14.08 5.83
C GLY A 224 4.44 12.78 5.05
N ALA A 225 3.19 12.36 4.81
CA ALA A 225 2.89 11.17 4.02
C ALA A 225 3.34 11.31 2.55
N ALA A 226 3.14 12.49 1.94
CA ALA A 226 3.59 12.76 0.58
C ALA A 226 5.11 12.78 0.47
N HIS A 227 5.82 13.39 1.42
CA HIS A 227 7.28 13.37 1.51
C HIS A 227 7.82 11.93 1.65
N MET A 228 7.18 11.09 2.48
CA MET A 228 7.56 9.69 2.63
C MET A 228 7.44 8.91 1.33
N LEU A 229 6.35 9.09 0.57
CA LEU A 229 6.20 8.41 -0.71
C LEU A 229 7.23 8.90 -1.74
N LYS A 230 7.48 10.22 -1.82
CA LYS A 230 8.54 10.78 -2.67
C LYS A 230 9.93 10.26 -2.27
N MET A 231 10.19 10.12 -0.98
CA MET A 231 11.44 9.55 -0.46
C MET A 231 11.61 8.10 -0.93
N ARG A 232 10.60 7.23 -0.77
CA ARG A 232 10.65 5.84 -1.26
C ARG A 232 10.92 5.75 -2.76
N VAL A 233 10.29 6.62 -3.56
CA VAL A 233 10.51 6.67 -5.02
C VAL A 233 11.94 7.10 -5.34
N ASN A 234 12.45 8.19 -4.72
CA ASN A 234 13.80 8.65 -4.95
C ASN A 234 14.86 7.60 -4.54
N MET A 235 14.63 6.86 -3.45
CA MET A 235 15.48 5.72 -3.07
C MET A 235 15.47 4.61 -4.14
N ALA A 236 14.30 4.28 -4.70
CA ALA A 236 14.19 3.29 -5.77
C ALA A 236 14.86 3.75 -7.08
N LEU A 237 14.92 5.07 -7.31
CA LEU A 237 15.63 5.67 -8.44
C LEU A 237 17.16 5.83 -8.20
N GLY A 238 17.64 5.62 -6.97
CA GLY A 238 19.04 5.88 -6.58
C GLY A 238 19.37 7.38 -6.43
N ASN A 239 18.35 8.23 -6.34
CA ASN A 239 18.50 9.68 -6.17
C ASN A 239 18.66 10.03 -4.68
N TRP A 240 19.80 9.72 -4.10
CA TRP A 240 20.02 9.76 -2.64
C TRP A 240 19.84 11.17 -2.05
N GLU A 241 20.39 12.20 -2.68
CA GLU A 241 20.27 13.59 -2.22
C GLU A 241 18.79 14.07 -2.27
N ALA A 242 18.05 13.69 -3.31
CA ALA A 242 16.63 14.00 -3.39
C ALA A 242 15.83 13.25 -2.32
N ALA A 243 16.18 11.99 -2.04
CA ALA A 243 15.56 11.22 -0.98
C ALA A 243 15.84 11.82 0.41
N ILE A 244 17.08 12.27 0.68
CA ILE A 244 17.46 12.98 1.92
C ILE A 244 16.59 14.22 2.09
N LYS A 245 16.50 15.08 1.06
CA LYS A 245 15.69 16.29 1.11
C LYS A 245 14.22 16.00 1.46
N GLU A 246 13.63 14.97 0.87
CA GLU A 246 12.26 14.56 1.19
C GLU A 246 12.16 14.02 2.63
N GLY A 247 13.09 13.19 3.08
CA GLY A 247 13.10 12.67 4.45
C GLY A 247 13.27 13.74 5.53
N GLU A 248 14.14 14.72 5.30
CA GLU A 248 14.35 15.87 6.21
C GLU A 248 13.13 16.81 6.25
N ALA A 249 12.29 16.79 5.23
CA ALA A 249 11.04 17.55 5.19
C ALA A 249 9.89 16.89 5.97
N VAL A 250 10.04 15.63 6.41
CA VAL A 250 9.08 14.95 7.28
C VAL A 250 9.20 15.52 8.69
N LYS A 251 8.27 16.39 9.09
CA LYS A 251 8.28 17.11 10.36
C LYS A 251 7.03 16.82 11.19
N GLY A 252 7.14 17.01 12.51
CA GLY A 252 6.02 16.85 13.45
C GLY A 252 5.78 15.42 13.92
N TYR A 253 6.75 14.52 13.70
CA TYR A 253 6.71 13.14 14.14
C TYR A 253 7.89 12.81 15.04
N GLU A 254 7.71 11.86 15.96
CA GLU A 254 8.73 11.43 16.91
C GLU A 254 8.63 9.92 17.14
N LEU A 255 9.77 9.27 17.40
CA LEU A 255 9.77 7.87 17.82
C LEU A 255 9.03 7.71 19.16
N VAL A 256 8.19 6.70 19.28
CA VAL A 256 7.66 6.31 20.58
C VAL A 256 8.79 5.76 21.45
N SER A 257 8.74 5.98 22.75
CA SER A 257 9.74 5.46 23.69
C SER A 257 9.66 3.93 23.88
N ASP A 258 8.51 3.34 23.59
CA ASP A 258 8.29 1.90 23.65
C ASP A 258 7.63 1.38 22.36
N VAL A 259 8.40 0.65 21.57
CA VAL A 259 7.98 0.06 20.29
C VAL A 259 6.77 -0.88 20.43
N THR A 260 6.57 -1.47 21.59
CA THR A 260 5.47 -2.42 21.83
C THR A 260 4.10 -1.75 21.87
N THR A 261 4.05 -0.43 21.92
CA THR A 261 2.79 0.34 21.94
C THR A 261 2.26 0.70 20.54
N LEU A 262 3.09 0.58 19.49
CA LEU A 262 2.77 1.05 18.13
C LEU A 262 1.54 0.39 17.50
N PHE A 263 1.31 -0.88 17.80
CA PHE A 263 0.28 -1.70 17.12
C PHE A 263 -0.91 -1.98 18.03
N LYS A 264 -1.17 -1.11 19.00
CA LYS A 264 -2.25 -1.21 19.98
C LYS A 264 -3.17 0.00 19.91
N THR A 265 -4.37 -0.15 20.44
CA THR A 265 -5.31 0.96 20.55
C THR A 265 -4.80 2.04 21.53
N PRO A 266 -4.85 3.33 21.14
CA PRO A 266 -5.20 3.84 19.80
C PRO A 266 -4.10 3.50 18.79
N TYR A 267 -4.48 3.10 17.56
CA TYR A 267 -3.54 2.66 16.52
C TYR A 267 -2.75 3.81 15.87
N TYR A 268 -2.80 5.01 16.45
CA TYR A 268 -2.01 6.17 16.03
C TYR A 268 -1.19 6.71 17.21
N THR A 269 0.03 7.09 16.93
CA THR A 269 1.01 7.61 17.89
C THR A 269 1.78 8.76 17.28
N THR A 270 2.71 9.36 18.03
CA THR A 270 3.64 10.38 17.50
C THR A 270 4.51 9.84 16.35
N GLU A 271 4.64 8.53 16.22
CA GLU A 271 5.42 7.88 15.17
C GLU A 271 4.59 7.61 13.89
N THR A 272 3.26 7.62 13.98
CA THR A 272 2.37 7.28 12.86
C THR A 272 2.29 8.43 11.87
N ILE A 273 2.68 8.20 10.61
CA ILE A 273 2.60 9.20 9.53
C ILE A 273 1.35 8.97 8.68
N PHE A 274 1.10 7.72 8.27
CA PHE A 274 -0.08 7.36 7.51
C PHE A 274 -0.44 5.89 7.72
N SER A 275 -1.70 5.62 8.03
CA SER A 275 -2.24 4.28 8.21
C SER A 275 -3.62 4.15 7.57
N LEU A 276 -4.01 2.92 7.21
CA LEU A 276 -5.36 2.61 6.78
C LEU A 276 -6.16 2.11 8.00
N PRO A 277 -7.14 2.88 8.48
CA PRO A 277 -7.92 2.52 9.66
C PRO A 277 -8.93 1.42 9.34
N MET A 278 -9.16 0.50 10.27
CA MET A 278 -10.28 -0.43 10.25
C MET A 278 -11.34 0.03 11.24
N ALA A 279 -12.60 -0.19 10.93
CA ALA A 279 -13.75 0.18 11.76
C ALA A 279 -14.78 -0.96 11.73
N THR A 280 -15.65 -1.03 12.73
CA THR A 280 -16.63 -2.12 12.88
C THR A 280 -17.57 -2.31 11.70
N ASN A 281 -17.83 -1.26 10.93
CA ASN A 281 -18.61 -1.27 9.70
C ASN A 281 -17.76 -1.36 8.43
N ASN A 282 -16.43 -1.49 8.55
CA ASN A 282 -15.49 -1.54 7.45
C ASN A 282 -14.24 -2.34 7.88
N THR A 283 -14.45 -3.60 8.25
CA THR A 283 -13.39 -4.55 8.62
C THR A 283 -13.03 -5.45 7.44
N PRO A 284 -11.81 -5.99 7.39
CA PRO A 284 -11.45 -6.99 6.39
C PRO A 284 -12.36 -8.22 6.48
N ASN A 285 -12.67 -8.83 5.34
CA ASN A 285 -13.34 -10.12 5.28
C ASN A 285 -12.45 -11.23 5.89
N THR A 286 -12.99 -12.44 6.00
CA THR A 286 -12.23 -13.61 6.48
C THR A 286 -11.00 -13.84 5.61
N GLN A 287 -9.86 -14.08 6.25
CA GLN A 287 -8.56 -14.23 5.62
C GLN A 287 -8.10 -12.99 4.81
N GLN A 288 -8.43 -11.80 5.32
CA GLN A 288 -8.00 -10.54 4.73
C GLN A 288 -7.24 -9.64 5.74
N GLY A 289 -7.46 -9.86 7.04
CA GLY A 289 -6.82 -9.09 8.11
C GLY A 289 -5.41 -9.58 8.43
N LEU A 290 -4.51 -8.66 8.82
CA LEU A 290 -3.11 -8.98 9.16
C LEU A 290 -3.00 -9.99 10.31
N ALA A 291 -3.80 -9.80 11.39
CA ALA A 291 -3.78 -10.69 12.55
C ALA A 291 -4.11 -12.15 12.19
N GLU A 292 -5.04 -12.38 11.24
CA GLU A 292 -5.43 -13.73 10.84
C GLU A 292 -4.28 -14.53 10.23
N TYR A 293 -3.31 -13.84 9.62
CA TYR A 293 -2.13 -14.48 9.03
C TYR A 293 -0.98 -14.58 10.03
N TYR A 294 -0.65 -13.46 10.69
CA TYR A 294 0.57 -13.39 11.51
C TYR A 294 0.47 -14.14 12.83
N THR A 295 -0.74 -14.37 13.37
CA THR A 295 -0.93 -15.08 14.63
C THR A 295 -1.30 -16.57 14.48
N ASP A 296 -1.61 -17.03 13.27
CA ASP A 296 -1.92 -18.46 13.03
C ASP A 296 -0.64 -19.24 12.69
N PRO A 297 -0.14 -20.09 13.61
CA PRO A 297 1.08 -20.89 13.38
C PRO A 297 0.96 -21.94 12.28
N LYS A 298 -0.27 -22.14 11.73
CA LYS A 298 -0.51 -23.00 10.58
C LYS A 298 -0.42 -22.24 9.26
N ILE A 299 -0.34 -20.92 9.30
CA ILE A 299 -0.24 -20.07 8.11
C ILE A 299 1.16 -19.48 8.01
N LEU A 300 1.54 -18.58 8.92
CA LEU A 300 2.82 -17.90 8.89
C LEU A 300 3.62 -18.14 10.17
N LYS A 301 4.92 -18.27 9.99
CA LYS A 301 5.90 -18.32 11.07
C LYS A 301 7.06 -17.38 10.79
N ILE A 302 7.67 -16.86 11.85
CA ILE A 302 8.97 -16.20 11.78
C ILE A 302 10.00 -17.26 11.38
N ASP A 303 10.82 -16.98 10.37
CA ASP A 303 11.90 -17.88 9.98
C ASP A 303 13.07 -17.74 10.97
N LEU A 304 13.25 -18.74 11.81
CA LEU A 304 14.31 -18.78 12.82
C LEU A 304 15.60 -19.47 12.32
N GLU A 305 15.64 -19.87 11.05
CA GLU A 305 16.86 -20.42 10.43
C GLU A 305 17.57 -19.35 9.59
N ASN A 306 16.82 -18.56 8.80
CA ASN A 306 17.37 -17.64 7.80
C ASN A 306 16.97 -16.19 8.05
N GLY A 307 15.98 -15.95 8.90
CA GLY A 307 15.42 -14.64 9.18
C GLY A 307 16.25 -13.81 10.16
N ILE A 308 15.96 -12.52 10.22
CA ILE A 308 16.69 -11.57 11.05
C ILE A 308 16.60 -11.91 12.55
N MET A 309 15.51 -12.51 13.01
CA MET A 309 15.34 -12.91 14.40
C MET A 309 16.16 -14.15 14.81
N ALA A 310 16.86 -14.78 13.86
CA ALA A 310 17.84 -15.84 14.10
C ALA A 310 19.29 -15.35 14.23
N GLU A 311 19.55 -14.10 13.93
CA GLU A 311 20.92 -13.51 13.89
C GLU A 311 21.55 -13.44 15.28
N ALA A 312 22.41 -14.40 15.61
CA ALA A 312 23.01 -14.57 16.95
C ALA A 312 23.83 -13.35 17.42
N ASN A 313 24.41 -12.60 16.49
CA ASN A 313 25.30 -11.45 16.80
C ASN A 313 24.56 -10.11 16.86
N TYR A 314 23.22 -10.09 16.80
CA TYR A 314 22.43 -8.86 16.69
C TYR A 314 21.89 -8.37 18.04
N SER A 315 22.35 -8.92 19.17
CA SER A 315 21.94 -8.55 20.55
C SER A 315 20.43 -8.73 20.84
N LEU A 316 19.80 -9.72 20.22
CA LEU A 316 18.34 -9.87 20.20
C LEU A 316 17.75 -10.15 21.59
N ALA A 317 18.47 -10.79 22.51
CA ALA A 317 17.95 -11.17 23.81
C ALA A 317 17.48 -9.99 24.66
N ASP A 318 18.10 -8.81 24.49
CA ASP A 318 17.79 -7.59 25.23
C ASP A 318 16.93 -6.60 24.39
N ASP A 319 16.57 -6.96 23.15
CA ASP A 319 15.82 -6.08 22.25
C ASP A 319 14.31 -6.21 22.51
N LYS A 320 13.63 -5.10 22.82
CA LYS A 320 12.20 -5.06 23.10
C LYS A 320 11.34 -5.61 21.94
N ARG A 321 11.82 -5.52 20.69
CA ARG A 321 11.13 -6.04 19.51
C ARG A 321 10.98 -7.55 19.51
N MET A 322 11.82 -8.26 20.28
CA MET A 322 11.66 -9.71 20.45
C MET A 322 10.35 -10.11 21.17
N SER A 323 9.70 -9.17 21.88
CA SER A 323 8.37 -9.40 22.44
C SER A 323 7.27 -9.61 21.39
N PHE A 324 7.51 -9.24 20.15
CA PHE A 324 6.59 -9.54 19.04
C PHE A 324 6.67 -11.00 18.57
N LYS A 325 7.70 -11.75 18.93
CA LYS A 325 7.79 -13.18 18.66
C LYS A 325 7.08 -13.96 19.77
N THR A 326 6.10 -14.79 19.39
CA THR A 326 5.41 -15.70 20.33
C THR A 326 6.17 -17.01 20.54
N GLU A 327 5.72 -17.82 21.50
CA GLU A 327 6.24 -19.19 21.72
C GLU A 327 5.99 -20.10 20.50
N ASP A 328 4.88 -19.88 19.77
CA ASP A 328 4.54 -20.61 18.55
C ASP A 328 5.31 -20.11 17.29
N GLU A 329 6.30 -19.22 17.47
CA GLU A 329 7.09 -18.62 16.40
C GLU A 329 6.25 -17.72 15.46
N THR A 330 5.12 -17.22 15.91
CA THR A 330 4.28 -16.28 15.18
C THR A 330 4.62 -14.83 15.53
N LEU A 331 4.09 -13.87 14.73
CA LEU A 331 4.36 -12.45 14.91
C LEU A 331 3.15 -11.74 15.53
N ALA A 332 3.31 -11.21 16.74
CA ALA A 332 2.27 -10.54 17.51
C ALA A 332 2.28 -9.00 17.40
N LYS A 333 2.61 -8.45 16.23
CA LYS A 333 2.40 -7.02 15.96
C LYS A 333 0.92 -6.68 15.76
N PHE A 334 0.20 -7.54 15.09
CA PHE A 334 -1.24 -7.45 14.83
C PHE A 334 -1.91 -8.62 15.54
N THR A 335 -2.89 -8.36 16.40
CA THR A 335 -3.43 -9.41 17.30
C THR A 335 -4.93 -9.49 17.33
N ASP A 336 -5.65 -8.57 16.71
CA ASP A 336 -7.11 -8.56 16.71
C ASP A 336 -7.71 -9.45 15.63
N VAL A 337 -7.63 -10.76 15.85
CA VAL A 337 -8.23 -11.76 14.95
C VAL A 337 -9.76 -11.70 14.95
N ARG A 338 -10.36 -11.33 16.09
CA ARG A 338 -11.81 -11.43 16.28
C ARG A 338 -12.58 -10.28 15.64
N THR A 339 -12.17 -9.04 15.92
CA THR A 339 -12.86 -7.85 15.43
C THR A 339 -12.17 -7.24 14.24
N LYS A 340 -10.91 -7.63 13.96
CA LYS A 340 -10.10 -7.21 12.81
C LYS A 340 -9.94 -5.70 12.69
N LEU A 341 -9.78 -5.05 13.83
CA LEU A 341 -9.65 -3.59 13.91
C LEU A 341 -8.19 -3.11 13.88
N ASP A 342 -7.22 -4.01 13.78
CA ASP A 342 -5.81 -3.63 13.59
C ASP A 342 -5.66 -2.76 12.33
N TRP A 343 -5.12 -1.56 12.51
CA TRP A 343 -4.83 -0.67 11.39
C TRP A 343 -3.63 -1.15 10.59
N VAL A 344 -3.61 -0.85 9.30
CA VAL A 344 -2.48 -1.15 8.42
C VAL A 344 -1.55 0.08 8.37
N PRO A 345 -0.37 0.05 9.02
CA PRO A 345 0.58 1.16 8.99
C PRO A 345 1.24 1.24 7.61
N ILE A 346 1.13 2.36 6.90
CA ILE A 346 1.75 2.57 5.58
C ILE A 346 3.09 3.28 5.71
N PHE A 347 3.13 4.34 6.53
CA PHE A 347 4.34 5.10 6.83
C PHE A 347 4.43 5.39 8.32
N ARG A 348 5.61 5.21 8.90
CA ARG A 348 5.92 5.60 10.27
C ARG A 348 7.32 6.20 10.39
N TYR A 349 7.58 7.00 11.42
CA TYR A 349 8.77 7.82 11.52
C TYR A 349 10.07 7.03 11.65
N ALA A 350 10.05 5.84 12.25
CA ALA A 350 11.22 4.95 12.23
C ALA A 350 11.67 4.63 10.80
N GLU A 351 10.73 4.53 9.85
CA GLU A 351 11.09 4.33 8.45
C GLU A 351 11.76 5.58 7.86
N THR A 352 11.28 6.79 8.19
CA THR A 352 11.95 8.03 7.78
C THR A 352 13.42 8.02 8.22
N LEU A 353 13.67 7.68 9.49
CA LEU A 353 15.03 7.68 10.06
C LEU A 353 15.92 6.62 9.42
N LEU A 354 15.42 5.39 9.23
CA LEU A 354 16.22 4.33 8.61
C LEU A 354 16.39 4.54 7.09
N ASN A 355 15.44 5.19 6.43
CA ASN A 355 15.61 5.64 5.05
C ASN A 355 16.69 6.72 4.96
N LEU A 356 16.70 7.71 5.87
CA LEU A 356 17.75 8.72 5.95
C LEU A 356 19.11 8.06 6.24
N ALA A 357 19.17 7.10 7.18
CA ALA A 357 20.40 6.36 7.44
C ALA A 357 20.94 5.69 6.17
N GLU A 358 20.08 5.02 5.39
CA GLU A 358 20.50 4.38 4.15
C GLU A 358 20.93 5.40 3.09
N CYS A 359 20.16 6.49 2.92
CA CYS A 359 20.49 7.53 1.94
C CYS A 359 21.83 8.18 2.25
N TYR A 360 22.06 8.59 3.49
CA TYR A 360 23.33 9.17 3.92
C TYR A 360 24.51 8.19 3.79
N ALA A 361 24.32 6.90 4.08
CA ALA A 361 25.34 5.88 3.87
C ALA A 361 25.69 5.66 2.38
N ASN A 362 24.89 6.21 1.46
CA ASN A 362 25.14 6.17 0.02
C ASN A 362 25.67 7.51 -0.55
N THR A 363 25.95 8.51 0.30
CA THR A 363 26.64 9.75 -0.08
C THR A 363 28.09 9.75 0.41
N SER A 364 28.96 10.59 -0.17
CA SER A 364 30.40 10.61 0.11
C SER A 364 30.74 10.95 1.55
N ASP A 365 29.99 11.85 2.20
CA ASP A 365 30.31 12.41 3.51
C ASP A 365 29.20 12.14 4.56
N GLY A 366 28.27 11.21 4.27
CA GLY A 366 27.07 11.00 5.07
C GLY A 366 27.19 9.97 6.20
N GLU A 367 28.31 9.27 6.36
CA GLU A 367 28.40 8.15 7.31
C GLU A 367 28.11 8.54 8.76
N ALA A 368 28.49 9.74 9.20
CA ALA A 368 28.21 10.22 10.54
C ALA A 368 26.70 10.34 10.80
N GLN A 369 25.98 10.99 9.88
CA GLN A 369 24.54 11.14 9.93
C GLN A 369 23.83 9.77 9.83
N ALA A 370 24.32 8.89 8.95
CA ALA A 370 23.80 7.53 8.81
C ALA A 370 23.85 6.75 10.12
N LYS A 371 24.99 6.83 10.85
CA LYS A 371 25.17 6.21 12.16
C LYS A 371 24.23 6.80 13.21
N ASP A 372 24.06 8.11 13.22
CA ASP A 372 23.17 8.79 14.17
C ASP A 372 21.71 8.38 13.99
N TYR A 373 21.22 8.33 12.76
CA TYR A 373 19.86 7.84 12.47
C TYR A 373 19.69 6.35 12.80
N LEU A 374 20.68 5.51 12.50
CA LEU A 374 20.67 4.09 12.86
C LEU A 374 20.57 3.92 14.39
N LYS A 375 21.39 4.66 15.15
CA LYS A 375 21.37 4.63 16.62
C LYS A 375 20.03 5.06 17.19
N GLN A 376 19.40 6.10 16.65
CA GLN A 376 18.10 6.57 17.14
C GLN A 376 17.05 5.46 17.14
N VAL A 377 16.92 4.72 16.03
CA VAL A 377 15.93 3.64 15.94
C VAL A 377 16.36 2.44 16.78
N ARG A 378 17.62 2.03 16.70
CA ARG A 378 18.11 0.85 17.38
C ARG A 378 18.08 1.02 18.90
N HIS A 379 18.57 2.14 19.42
CA HIS A 379 18.65 2.37 20.88
C HIS A 379 17.30 2.74 21.51
N ARG A 380 16.26 3.05 20.72
CA ARG A 380 14.89 3.10 21.19
C ARG A 380 14.42 1.74 21.72
N SER A 381 14.83 0.64 21.07
CA SER A 381 14.38 -0.73 21.37
C SER A 381 15.40 -1.55 22.17
N LEU A 382 16.69 -1.22 22.04
CA LEU A 382 17.81 -1.89 22.70
C LEU A 382 18.65 -0.86 23.44
N ALA A 383 18.82 -1.01 24.75
CA ALA A 383 19.67 -0.11 25.53
C ALA A 383 21.12 -0.10 24.99
N ALA A 384 21.73 1.07 24.91
CA ALA A 384 23.04 1.25 24.28
C ALA A 384 24.15 0.41 24.95
N ASP A 385 24.08 0.21 26.26
CA ASP A 385 25.01 -0.64 27.04
C ASP A 385 24.84 -2.14 26.79
N LYS A 386 23.72 -2.53 26.18
CA LYS A 386 23.41 -3.92 25.77
C LYS A 386 23.72 -4.17 24.30
N ASP A 387 23.93 -3.12 23.51
CA ASP A 387 24.23 -3.24 22.10
C ASP A 387 25.65 -3.75 21.86
N LYS A 388 25.77 -4.94 21.28
CA LYS A 388 27.05 -5.56 20.90
C LYS A 388 27.56 -5.06 19.55
N LEU A 389 26.73 -4.33 18.79
CA LEU A 389 27.12 -3.76 17.51
C LEU A 389 27.83 -2.43 17.74
N ASN A 390 29.15 -2.40 17.50
CA ASN A 390 29.92 -1.15 17.56
C ASN A 390 29.65 -0.30 16.32
N ILE A 391 28.50 0.42 16.32
CA ILE A 391 28.06 1.24 15.18
C ILE A 391 29.10 2.30 14.80
N ASP A 392 29.81 2.88 15.78
CA ASP A 392 30.81 3.93 15.54
C ASP A 392 31.99 3.43 14.71
N ALA A 393 32.34 2.15 14.82
CA ALA A 393 33.41 1.54 14.05
C ALA A 393 32.99 1.08 12.65
N LEU A 394 31.70 1.08 12.32
CA LEU A 394 31.23 0.66 11.00
C LEU A 394 31.52 1.73 9.94
N SER A 395 31.81 1.31 8.71
CA SER A 395 31.97 2.17 7.53
C SER A 395 31.62 1.42 6.25
N GLY A 396 31.38 2.15 5.17
CA GLY A 396 31.11 1.60 3.84
C GLY A 396 30.01 0.54 3.84
N ASP A 397 30.30 -0.60 3.23
CA ASP A 397 29.33 -1.70 3.10
C ASP A 397 28.93 -2.31 4.45
N ALA A 398 29.81 -2.34 5.44
CA ALA A 398 29.47 -2.84 6.78
C ALA A 398 28.39 -1.98 7.45
N LEU A 399 28.46 -0.66 7.31
CA LEU A 399 27.43 0.27 7.80
C LEU A 399 26.10 0.06 7.05
N LYS A 400 26.14 -0.05 5.71
CA LYS A 400 24.95 -0.33 4.90
C LYS A 400 24.26 -1.63 5.32
N GLN A 401 25.03 -2.70 5.50
CA GLN A 401 24.49 -4.00 5.95
C GLN A 401 23.87 -3.91 7.35
N ALA A 402 24.46 -3.15 8.27
CA ALA A 402 23.87 -2.92 9.58
C ALA A 402 22.53 -2.18 9.49
N ILE A 403 22.43 -1.16 8.64
CA ILE A 403 21.17 -0.44 8.37
C ILE A 403 20.13 -1.38 7.76
N TYR A 404 20.50 -2.23 6.78
CA TYR A 404 19.57 -3.18 6.16
C TYR A 404 19.05 -4.23 7.16
N LYS A 405 19.90 -4.72 8.06
CA LYS A 405 19.49 -5.63 9.13
C LYS A 405 18.58 -4.94 10.14
N GLU A 406 18.87 -3.69 10.52
CA GLU A 406 18.01 -2.91 11.40
C GLU A 406 16.62 -2.70 10.79
N ARG A 407 16.56 -2.38 9.49
CA ARG A 407 15.28 -2.28 8.74
C ARG A 407 14.50 -3.59 8.78
N ARG A 408 15.14 -4.73 8.57
CA ARG A 408 14.49 -6.05 8.61
C ARG A 408 13.88 -6.32 9.99
N LEU A 409 14.62 -6.06 11.07
CA LEU A 409 14.14 -6.28 12.43
C LEU A 409 13.02 -5.31 12.82
N GLU A 410 13.18 -4.03 12.48
CA GLU A 410 12.20 -2.99 12.79
C GLU A 410 10.87 -3.21 12.06
N PHE A 411 10.90 -3.60 10.78
CA PHE A 411 9.73 -3.66 9.92
C PHE A 411 9.23 -5.07 9.59
N ILE A 412 9.69 -6.09 10.30
CA ILE A 412 9.12 -7.44 10.13
C ILE A 412 7.60 -7.39 10.33
N GLY A 413 6.84 -7.93 9.39
CA GLY A 413 5.37 -7.87 9.40
C GLY A 413 4.76 -6.59 8.82
N GLU A 414 5.57 -5.67 8.25
CA GLU A 414 5.07 -4.39 7.73
C GLU A 414 5.25 -4.24 6.20
N GLY A 415 5.50 -5.34 5.50
CA GLY A 415 5.53 -5.39 4.03
C GLY A 415 6.69 -4.64 3.37
N LEU A 416 7.77 -4.34 4.09
CA LEU A 416 8.88 -3.57 3.52
C LEU A 416 10.03 -4.43 3.00
N ARG A 417 10.23 -5.66 3.51
CA ARG A 417 11.39 -6.48 3.12
C ARG A 417 11.43 -6.78 1.64
N GLY A 418 10.31 -7.21 1.04
CA GLY A 418 10.25 -7.49 -0.39
C GLY A 418 10.48 -6.25 -1.25
N ILE A 419 9.98 -5.09 -0.82
CA ILE A 419 10.19 -3.80 -1.49
C ILE A 419 11.67 -3.42 -1.44
N ASP A 420 12.34 -3.60 -0.29
CA ASP A 420 13.76 -3.31 -0.12
C ASP A 420 14.64 -4.17 -1.05
N ILE A 421 14.34 -5.46 -1.18
CA ILE A 421 15.03 -6.37 -2.11
C ILE A 421 14.84 -5.90 -3.56
N LEU A 422 13.57 -5.60 -3.94
CA LEU A 422 13.24 -5.15 -5.29
C LEU A 422 13.95 -3.85 -5.66
N ARG A 423 13.82 -2.79 -4.84
CA ARG A 423 14.40 -1.49 -5.18
C ARG A 423 15.93 -1.51 -5.27
N ARG A 424 16.61 -2.40 -4.52
CA ARG A 424 18.07 -2.60 -4.61
C ARG A 424 18.49 -3.55 -5.72
N GLY A 425 17.54 -4.21 -6.39
CA GLY A 425 17.83 -5.19 -7.43
C GLY A 425 18.53 -6.45 -6.92
N GLU A 426 18.31 -6.79 -5.65
CA GLU A 426 18.88 -7.94 -4.98
C GLU A 426 18.13 -9.24 -5.33
N ASN A 427 18.75 -10.38 -5.06
CA ASN A 427 18.08 -11.66 -5.13
C ASN A 427 17.15 -11.86 -3.93
N PHE A 428 15.98 -12.45 -4.14
CA PHE A 428 15.23 -13.06 -3.06
C PHE A 428 15.93 -14.39 -2.67
N VAL A 429 16.33 -14.48 -1.41
CA VAL A 429 17.04 -15.66 -0.89
C VAL A 429 16.24 -16.27 0.24
N ARG A 430 15.97 -17.58 0.15
CA ARG A 430 15.30 -18.32 1.20
C ARG A 430 15.98 -19.69 1.35
N GLY A 431 16.76 -19.85 2.39
CA GLY A 431 17.63 -21.00 2.54
C GLY A 431 18.51 -21.20 1.29
N LYS A 432 18.36 -22.33 0.61
CA LYS A 432 19.10 -22.62 -0.63
C LYS A 432 18.41 -22.10 -1.90
N LYS A 433 17.16 -21.65 -1.83
CA LYS A 433 16.42 -21.13 -2.99
C LYS A 433 16.77 -19.67 -3.23
N VAL A 434 17.24 -19.39 -4.44
CA VAL A 434 17.56 -18.05 -4.92
C VAL A 434 16.68 -17.72 -6.11
N THR A 435 15.94 -16.60 -6.03
CA THR A 435 15.17 -16.05 -7.14
C THR A 435 15.81 -14.72 -7.54
N SER A 436 16.52 -14.72 -8.65
CA SER A 436 17.22 -13.55 -9.18
C SER A 436 16.29 -12.65 -10.00
N PRO A 437 16.66 -11.40 -10.28
CA PRO A 437 15.90 -10.53 -11.17
C PRO A 437 15.63 -11.09 -12.57
N GLN A 438 16.39 -12.06 -13.01
CA GLN A 438 16.19 -12.74 -14.30
C GLN A 438 15.23 -13.94 -14.22
N SER A 439 14.86 -14.37 -13.02
CA SER A 439 13.94 -15.48 -12.80
C SER A 439 12.49 -15.09 -13.09
N SER A 440 11.70 -15.99 -13.65
CA SER A 440 10.29 -15.76 -14.02
C SER A 440 9.39 -15.35 -12.84
N GLY A 441 9.70 -15.78 -11.63
CA GLY A 441 8.91 -15.45 -10.44
C GLY A 441 9.36 -14.18 -9.71
N TYR A 442 10.36 -13.45 -10.24
CA TYR A 442 10.88 -12.27 -9.57
C TYR A 442 9.89 -11.11 -9.51
N ILE A 443 9.05 -10.96 -10.51
CA ILE A 443 7.91 -10.03 -10.57
C ILE A 443 6.63 -10.82 -10.84
N TRP A 444 5.50 -10.22 -10.53
CA TRP A 444 4.21 -10.83 -10.84
C TRP A 444 3.91 -10.76 -12.33
N PRO A 445 3.30 -11.79 -12.93
CA PRO A 445 2.84 -11.74 -14.31
C PRO A 445 1.61 -10.83 -14.42
N ILE A 446 1.39 -10.25 -15.62
CA ILE A 446 0.14 -9.57 -15.91
C ILE A 446 -1.02 -10.59 -15.83
N PRO A 447 -2.14 -10.26 -15.16
CA PRO A 447 -3.28 -11.16 -15.09
C PRO A 447 -3.81 -11.55 -16.47
N GLN A 448 -4.22 -12.79 -16.62
CA GLN A 448 -4.76 -13.29 -17.90
C GLN A 448 -6.01 -12.50 -18.33
N ALA A 449 -6.87 -12.11 -17.38
CA ALA A 449 -8.05 -11.31 -17.67
C ALA A 449 -7.70 -9.97 -18.34
N GLU A 450 -6.67 -9.26 -17.84
CA GLU A 450 -6.19 -8.03 -18.47
C GLU A 450 -5.66 -8.31 -19.88
N SER A 451 -4.88 -9.39 -20.06
CA SER A 451 -4.32 -9.75 -21.36
C SER A 451 -5.39 -10.06 -22.42
N LEU A 452 -6.56 -10.54 -21.98
CA LEU A 452 -7.69 -10.81 -22.88
C LEU A 452 -8.48 -9.55 -23.22
N LEU A 453 -8.59 -8.60 -22.29
CA LEU A 453 -9.40 -7.39 -22.44
C LEU A 453 -8.62 -6.19 -23.01
N ASN A 454 -7.30 -6.18 -22.88
CA ASN A 454 -6.41 -5.12 -23.35
C ASN A 454 -5.46 -5.65 -24.44
N PRO A 455 -5.80 -5.51 -25.73
CA PRO A 455 -5.01 -6.06 -26.83
C PRO A 455 -3.61 -5.42 -26.95
N ASP A 456 -3.38 -4.28 -26.32
CA ASP A 456 -2.11 -3.55 -26.38
C ASP A 456 -1.18 -3.81 -25.20
N ILE A 457 -1.62 -4.57 -24.21
CA ILE A 457 -0.88 -4.78 -22.93
C ILE A 457 0.56 -5.31 -23.13
N ASN A 458 0.80 -6.05 -24.20
CA ASN A 458 2.11 -6.65 -24.50
C ASN A 458 2.86 -5.96 -25.66
N LYS A 459 2.31 -4.88 -26.23
CA LYS A 459 2.95 -4.09 -27.30
C LYS A 459 4.12 -3.23 -26.83
#